data_f9990b478e461cd29e20e5cfde62791e
#
_entry.id   f9990b478e461cd29e20e5cfde62791e
#
_cell.length_a   1.000
_cell.length_b   1.000
_cell.length_c   1.000
_cell.angle_alpha   90.00
_cell.angle_beta   90.00
_cell.angle_gamma   90.00
#
_symmetry.space_group_name_H-M   'P 1'
#
loop_
_entity.id
_entity.type
_entity.pdbx_description
1 polymer ?
#
loop_
_entity_poly.entity_id
_entity_poly.type
_entity_poly.pdbx_seq_one_letter_code
_entity_poly.pdbx_strand_id
1 'polypeptide(L)'
;MTLHILLALAALSSRAQRHEIYSQRIATLQVVAGTDWQALPITLLNGQPIHIDFDDMTHDYHRYTYRIEHCDANWKVSQGLFETDYLQGWNHEQTIDNIEQSLNTNHLYTHYRLTIPNENSHITMSGNYKLTIYDDNAETNNQENGAANKDGRKILTACFMVVEPQAQVAIGYSSNTDIDINKQHQQVSMNVNYGNLRVTDPSQQIKTVVLQNGRWNQAVWNAKPDYISAEGLRWQHNRQLIFDAGNEYRKFELLDMDHPTMGIDEIKWDGEEYQVYVMPDTPRPNYVHDESAKGSFYVRNSDNEDNNFTCEYAPVHFQLQTNRQPGYVYLNADWTYDRFSPTYRMEYNEADHSYHATVLLKQGYYSYQYLVLKNDGSTQPVSTEGNFFQTTNRYDALIYYRGTGDRTDRLVGWKSCQ
;
A
#
# COMPACT_ATOMS: atom_id res chain seq x y z
N MET A 1 1.51 3.61 47.33
CA MET A 1 0.55 2.75 46.61
C MET A 1 0.34 3.35 45.23
N THR A 2 1.24 3.03 44.31
CA THR A 2 1.28 3.58 42.94
C THR A 2 0.48 2.66 42.02
N LEU A 3 -0.66 3.16 41.57
CA LEU A 3 -1.56 2.46 40.65
C LEU A 3 -0.93 2.46 39.24
N HIS A 4 -0.42 1.31 38.81
CA HIS A 4 0.03 1.10 37.43
C HIS A 4 -1.22 0.87 36.58
N ILE A 5 -1.62 1.90 35.80
CA ILE A 5 -2.61 1.74 34.74
C ILE A 5 -1.90 1.05 33.57
N LEU A 6 -2.11 -0.28 33.45
CA LEU A 6 -1.82 -1.02 32.22
C LEU A 6 -2.79 -0.49 31.14
N LEU A 7 -2.31 0.34 30.23
CA LEU A 7 -2.99 0.57 28.96
C LEU A 7 -2.89 -0.74 28.16
N ALA A 8 -3.96 -1.53 28.17
CA ALA A 8 -4.16 -2.55 27.17
C ALA A 8 -4.38 -1.86 25.82
N LEU A 9 -3.32 -1.74 25.01
CA LEU A 9 -3.49 -1.56 23.57
C LEU A 9 -4.25 -2.79 23.08
N ALA A 10 -5.56 -2.64 22.89
CA ALA A 10 -6.33 -3.56 22.08
C ALA A 10 -5.69 -3.50 20.68
N ALA A 11 -4.94 -4.52 20.32
CA ALA A 11 -4.52 -4.76 18.95
C ALA A 11 -5.83 -4.91 18.16
N LEU A 12 -6.29 -3.82 17.55
CA LEU A 12 -7.22 -3.88 16.44
C LEU A 12 -6.52 -4.76 15.42
N SER A 13 -6.95 -6.03 15.34
CA SER A 13 -6.50 -6.94 14.30
C SER A 13 -6.90 -6.30 12.98
N SER A 14 -5.98 -5.53 12.40
CA SER A 14 -6.22 -4.87 11.14
C SER A 14 -6.48 -5.97 10.11
N ARG A 15 -7.67 -5.98 9.56
CA ARG A 15 -8.05 -6.81 8.40
C ARG A 15 -7.45 -6.22 7.11
N ALA A 16 -6.48 -5.32 7.24
CA ALA A 16 -5.93 -4.58 6.12
C ALA A 16 -4.71 -5.29 5.54
N GLN A 17 -4.62 -5.29 4.24
CA GLN A 17 -3.38 -5.55 3.53
C GLN A 17 -2.39 -4.45 3.92
N ARG A 18 -1.15 -4.83 4.17
CA ARG A 18 -0.07 -3.88 4.43
C ARG A 18 1.25 -4.48 3.99
N HIS A 19 2.01 -3.72 3.20
CA HIS A 19 3.44 -3.96 3.11
C HIS A 19 4.06 -3.54 4.44
N GLU A 20 5.01 -4.31 4.94
CA GLU A 20 5.65 -4.03 6.23
C GLU A 20 7.16 -4.11 6.10
N ILE A 21 7.85 -3.09 6.62
CA ILE A 21 9.31 -3.07 6.77
C ILE A 21 9.60 -3.19 8.27
N TYR A 22 10.36 -4.20 8.67
CA TYR A 22 10.71 -4.49 10.05
C TYR A 22 12.13 -4.02 10.39
N SER A 23 13.04 -3.97 9.40
CA SER A 23 14.42 -3.56 9.58
C SER A 23 14.63 -2.09 9.20
N GLN A 24 15.31 -1.32 10.04
CA GLN A 24 15.59 0.09 9.78
C GLN A 24 16.55 0.33 8.61
N ARG A 25 17.32 -0.69 8.22
CA ARG A 25 18.22 -0.59 7.06
C ARG A 25 17.52 -0.80 5.73
N ILE A 26 16.25 -1.22 5.72
CA ILE A 26 15.47 -1.46 4.50
C ILE A 26 14.64 -0.23 4.16
N ALA A 27 14.74 0.20 2.91
CA ALA A 27 14.04 1.36 2.36
C ALA A 27 13.37 1.03 1.01
N THR A 28 12.51 1.90 0.55
CA THR A 28 11.93 1.95 -0.81
C THR A 28 11.34 0.61 -1.29
N LEU A 29 10.56 -0.07 -0.43
CA LEU A 29 9.85 -1.27 -0.85
C LEU A 29 8.76 -0.91 -1.86
N GLN A 30 8.87 -1.44 -3.09
CA GLN A 30 7.83 -1.39 -4.12
C GLN A 30 7.36 -2.79 -4.48
N VAL A 31 6.05 -2.94 -4.71
CA VAL A 31 5.43 -4.19 -5.16
C VAL A 31 4.53 -3.87 -6.34
N VAL A 32 4.93 -4.29 -7.53
CA VAL A 32 4.28 -3.90 -8.79
C VAL A 32 3.92 -5.14 -9.61
N ALA A 33 2.70 -5.18 -10.12
CA ALA A 33 2.27 -6.19 -11.09
C ALA A 33 2.56 -5.70 -12.52
N GLY A 34 3.45 -6.38 -13.22
CA GLY A 34 3.92 -5.96 -14.56
C GLY A 34 4.64 -4.61 -14.49
N THR A 35 4.08 -3.60 -15.18
CA THR A 35 4.67 -2.25 -15.26
C THR A 35 3.76 -1.14 -14.70
N ASP A 36 2.56 -1.49 -14.27
CA ASP A 36 1.59 -0.50 -13.76
C ASP A 36 1.82 -0.23 -12.26
N TRP A 37 2.72 0.71 -11.99
CA TRP A 37 3.09 1.13 -10.64
C TRP A 37 1.99 1.92 -9.91
N GLN A 38 0.93 2.34 -10.61
CA GLN A 38 -0.20 3.05 -10.01
C GLN A 38 -1.33 2.11 -9.58
N ALA A 39 -1.40 0.90 -10.14
CA ALA A 39 -2.43 -0.08 -9.81
C ALA A 39 -2.12 -0.82 -8.50
N LEU A 40 -3.15 -1.45 -7.95
CA LEU A 40 -2.93 -2.48 -6.91
C LEU A 40 -2.03 -3.59 -7.47
N PRO A 41 -1.18 -4.22 -6.64
CA PRO A 41 -0.33 -5.34 -7.07
C PRO A 41 -1.17 -6.60 -7.29
N ILE A 42 -1.99 -6.59 -8.35
CA ILE A 42 -2.87 -7.69 -8.76
C ILE A 42 -2.45 -8.18 -10.13
N THR A 43 -2.25 -9.48 -10.28
CA THR A 43 -2.01 -10.14 -11.55
C THR A 43 -3.02 -11.24 -11.81
N LEU A 44 -3.22 -11.59 -13.07
CA LEU A 44 -3.94 -12.80 -13.45
C LEU A 44 -3.14 -14.04 -13.06
N LEU A 45 -3.82 -15.14 -12.77
CA LEU A 45 -3.14 -16.43 -12.67
C LEU A 45 -2.46 -16.73 -14.03
N ASN A 46 -1.14 -16.93 -14.00
CA ASN A 46 -0.27 -16.99 -15.18
C ASN A 46 -0.22 -15.69 -16.03
N GLY A 47 -0.47 -14.55 -15.41
CA GLY A 47 -0.39 -13.23 -16.04
C GLY A 47 0.98 -12.57 -15.93
N GLN A 48 0.96 -11.23 -15.79
CA GLN A 48 2.17 -10.43 -15.61
C GLN A 48 2.91 -10.82 -14.32
N PRO A 49 4.24 -10.75 -14.29
CA PRO A 49 4.99 -11.01 -13.07
C PRO A 49 4.75 -9.95 -12.00
N ILE A 50 4.93 -10.33 -10.75
CA ILE A 50 5.02 -9.42 -9.60
C ILE A 50 6.50 -9.12 -9.38
N HIS A 51 6.84 -7.84 -9.37
CA HIS A 51 8.16 -7.34 -9.01
C HIS A 51 8.12 -6.80 -7.58
N ILE A 52 9.11 -7.20 -6.78
CA ILE A 52 9.30 -6.75 -5.40
C ILE A 52 10.71 -6.18 -5.35
N ASP A 53 10.79 -4.86 -5.24
CA ASP A 53 12.02 -4.08 -5.23
C ASP A 53 12.21 -3.44 -3.86
N PHE A 54 13.42 -3.46 -3.33
CA PHE A 54 13.78 -2.78 -2.08
C PHE A 54 15.28 -2.50 -2.01
N ASP A 55 15.65 -1.54 -1.19
CA ASP A 55 17.04 -1.15 -0.98
C ASP A 55 17.49 -1.50 0.45
N ASP A 56 18.71 -2.01 0.58
CA ASP A 56 19.43 -2.14 1.85
C ASP A 56 20.46 -1.00 1.96
N MET A 57 20.30 -0.15 2.97
CA MET A 57 21.08 1.06 3.18
C MET A 57 22.49 0.79 3.77
N THR A 58 22.91 -0.47 3.92
CA THR A 58 24.26 -0.81 4.40
C THR A 58 25.31 -0.83 3.31
N HIS A 59 24.91 -0.87 2.02
CA HIS A 59 25.77 -1.05 0.85
C HIS A 59 26.59 -2.35 0.86
N ASP A 60 26.24 -3.30 1.72
CA ASP A 60 26.84 -4.61 1.81
C ASP A 60 25.97 -5.66 1.12
N TYR A 61 26.61 -6.78 0.75
CA TYR A 61 25.85 -7.93 0.27
C TYR A 61 25.28 -8.70 1.47
N HIS A 62 23.95 -8.82 1.50
CA HIS A 62 23.23 -9.68 2.45
C HIS A 62 22.56 -10.83 1.72
N ARG A 63 22.68 -12.03 2.24
CA ARG A 63 21.92 -13.17 1.73
C ARG A 63 20.50 -13.10 2.27
N TYR A 64 19.58 -12.66 1.41
CA TYR A 64 18.16 -12.63 1.69
C TYR A 64 17.47 -13.85 1.12
N THR A 65 16.62 -14.47 1.95
CA THR A 65 15.76 -15.58 1.56
C THR A 65 14.30 -15.17 1.66
N TYR A 66 13.40 -15.81 0.91
CA TYR A 66 11.99 -15.48 0.94
C TYR A 66 11.10 -16.69 1.13
N ARG A 67 9.88 -16.43 1.62
CA ARG A 67 8.80 -17.39 1.75
C ARG A 67 7.49 -16.77 1.28
N ILE A 68 6.69 -17.56 0.53
CA ILE A 68 5.37 -17.18 0.03
C ILE A 68 4.30 -17.91 0.80
N GLU A 69 3.28 -17.20 1.28
CA GLU A 69 2.15 -17.76 2.02
C GLU A 69 0.84 -17.28 1.38
N HIS A 70 -0.06 -18.23 1.11
CA HIS A 70 -1.42 -17.94 0.66
C HIS A 70 -2.27 -17.42 1.83
N CYS A 71 -3.12 -16.40 1.57
CA CYS A 71 -3.99 -15.80 2.56
C CYS A 71 -5.45 -15.80 2.10
N ASP A 72 -6.36 -15.94 3.06
CA ASP A 72 -7.79 -15.71 2.88
C ASP A 72 -8.10 -14.24 2.53
N ALA A 73 -9.33 -13.94 2.15
CA ALA A 73 -9.77 -12.58 1.80
C ALA A 73 -9.37 -11.53 2.85
N ASN A 74 -9.37 -11.87 4.13
CA ASN A 74 -9.02 -10.99 5.26
C ASN A 74 -7.50 -10.92 5.55
N TRP A 75 -6.66 -11.38 4.63
CA TRP A 75 -5.20 -11.39 4.73
C TRP A 75 -4.61 -12.25 5.88
N LYS A 76 -5.40 -13.14 6.46
CA LYS A 76 -4.89 -14.17 7.36
C LYS A 76 -4.36 -15.33 6.53
N VAL A 77 -3.21 -15.87 6.94
CA VAL A 77 -2.63 -17.07 6.30
C VAL A 77 -3.65 -18.22 6.32
N SER A 78 -3.84 -18.84 5.17
CA SER A 78 -4.82 -19.93 4.98
C SER A 78 -4.37 -21.18 5.71
N GLN A 79 -5.06 -21.53 6.79
CA GLN A 79 -4.65 -22.62 7.70
C GLN A 79 -4.90 -24.02 7.13
N GLY A 80 -5.75 -24.14 6.12
CA GLY A 80 -6.16 -25.44 5.57
C GLY A 80 -5.37 -25.89 4.34
N LEU A 81 -4.35 -25.13 3.91
CA LEU A 81 -3.58 -25.42 2.70
C LEU A 81 -2.19 -25.96 3.01
N PHE A 82 -1.72 -26.90 2.18
CA PHE A 82 -0.31 -27.22 2.05
C PHE A 82 0.34 -26.29 1.02
N GLU A 83 1.63 -26.09 1.11
CA GLU A 83 2.36 -25.23 0.15
C GLU A 83 2.19 -25.71 -1.30
N THR A 84 2.18 -27.01 -1.52
CA THR A 84 1.94 -27.64 -2.83
C THR A 84 0.54 -27.40 -3.41
N ASP A 85 -0.42 -26.92 -2.61
CA ASP A 85 -1.75 -26.60 -3.10
C ASP A 85 -1.77 -25.28 -3.90
N TYR A 86 -0.87 -24.32 -3.57
CA TYR A 86 -0.86 -22.99 -4.14
C TYR A 86 0.47 -22.57 -4.79
N LEU A 87 1.53 -23.36 -4.59
CA LEU A 87 2.86 -23.08 -5.09
C LEU A 87 3.47 -24.33 -5.74
N GLN A 88 3.93 -24.24 -6.95
CA GLN A 88 4.78 -25.21 -7.61
C GLN A 88 6.23 -24.74 -7.50
N GLY A 89 7.13 -25.63 -6.99
CA GLY A 89 8.53 -25.34 -6.79
C GLY A 89 8.92 -25.40 -5.31
N TRP A 90 9.88 -24.59 -4.91
CA TRP A 90 10.44 -24.57 -3.55
C TRP A 90 10.06 -23.30 -2.84
N ASN A 91 9.66 -23.38 -1.58
CA ASN A 91 9.22 -22.22 -0.80
C ASN A 91 10.11 -21.92 0.43
N HIS A 92 11.15 -22.70 0.63
CA HIS A 92 12.05 -22.56 1.77
C HIS A 92 13.45 -22.18 1.30
N GLU A 93 14.03 -21.16 1.94
CA GLU A 93 15.43 -20.74 1.75
C GLU A 93 15.80 -20.38 0.31
N GLN A 94 14.80 -19.94 -0.49
CA GLN A 94 15.07 -19.41 -1.83
C GLN A 94 15.74 -18.06 -1.71
N THR A 95 16.91 -17.90 -2.34
CA THR A 95 17.68 -16.65 -2.32
C THR A 95 17.16 -15.64 -3.34
N ILE A 96 17.43 -14.37 -3.06
CA ILE A 96 17.24 -13.27 -4.01
C ILE A 96 18.60 -13.03 -4.66
N ASP A 97 18.68 -13.27 -5.97
CA ASP A 97 19.96 -13.25 -6.70
C ASP A 97 20.12 -12.02 -7.62
N ASN A 98 19.05 -11.25 -7.84
CA ASN A 98 19.15 -9.99 -8.59
C ASN A 98 19.50 -8.87 -7.60
N ILE A 99 20.78 -8.48 -7.60
CA ILE A 99 21.39 -7.61 -6.59
C ILE A 99 22.33 -6.64 -7.30
N GLU A 100 22.17 -5.35 -7.03
CA GLU A 100 22.99 -4.28 -7.63
C GLU A 100 23.36 -3.26 -6.57
N GLN A 101 24.66 -2.93 -6.47
CA GLN A 101 25.11 -1.86 -5.58
C GLN A 101 24.88 -0.49 -6.22
N SER A 102 24.55 0.51 -5.43
CA SER A 102 24.35 1.87 -5.90
C SER A 102 25.60 2.42 -6.58
N LEU A 103 25.38 3.19 -7.64
CA LEU A 103 26.45 3.77 -8.44
C LEU A 103 26.28 5.29 -8.52
N ASN A 104 27.37 6.02 -8.23
CA ASN A 104 27.42 7.47 -8.26
C ASN A 104 26.42 8.16 -7.32
N THR A 105 26.07 7.52 -6.21
CA THR A 105 25.19 8.05 -5.17
C THR A 105 26.00 8.45 -3.95
N ASN A 106 25.52 9.46 -3.23
CA ASN A 106 26.08 9.92 -1.99
C ASN A 106 25.64 9.03 -0.81
N HIS A 107 24.34 8.72 -0.78
CA HIS A 107 23.80 7.65 0.07
C HIS A 107 24.03 6.31 -0.62
N LEU A 108 24.89 5.49 -0.01
CA LEU A 108 25.20 4.16 -0.54
C LEU A 108 24.15 3.14 -0.11
N TYR A 109 23.71 2.29 -1.04
CA TYR A 109 22.76 1.21 -0.79
C TYR A 109 23.01 0.03 -1.72
N THR A 110 22.41 -1.11 -1.41
CA THR A 110 22.34 -2.28 -2.29
C THR A 110 20.89 -2.51 -2.67
N HIS A 111 20.59 -2.52 -3.96
CA HIS A 111 19.26 -2.78 -4.51
C HIS A 111 19.04 -4.28 -4.67
N TYR A 112 17.86 -4.76 -4.27
CA TYR A 112 17.40 -6.14 -4.43
C TYR A 112 16.10 -6.17 -5.21
N ARG A 113 16.03 -7.07 -6.20
CA ARG A 113 14.81 -7.32 -6.97
C ARG A 113 14.43 -8.79 -6.92
N LEU A 114 13.20 -9.07 -6.55
CA LEU A 114 12.59 -10.38 -6.65
C LEU A 114 11.41 -10.35 -7.62
N THR A 115 11.40 -11.29 -8.56
CA THR A 115 10.31 -11.44 -9.54
C THR A 115 9.59 -12.77 -9.30
N ILE A 116 8.25 -12.75 -9.25
CA ILE A 116 7.39 -13.92 -9.11
C ILE A 116 6.39 -13.93 -10.28
N PRO A 117 6.26 -15.02 -11.07
CA PRO A 117 6.97 -16.29 -10.92
C PRO A 117 8.45 -16.21 -11.33
N ASN A 118 9.25 -17.15 -10.82
CA ASN A 118 10.62 -17.39 -11.23
C ASN A 118 10.86 -18.90 -11.38
N GLU A 119 12.10 -19.32 -11.65
CA GLU A 119 12.45 -20.73 -11.89
C GLU A 119 12.08 -21.64 -10.70
N ASN A 120 12.07 -21.10 -9.49
CA ASN A 120 11.86 -21.85 -8.24
C ASN A 120 10.46 -21.70 -7.66
N SER A 121 9.68 -20.72 -8.08
CA SER A 121 8.41 -20.40 -7.45
C SER A 121 7.35 -20.01 -8.48
N HIS A 122 6.34 -20.86 -8.67
CA HIS A 122 5.19 -20.59 -9.54
C HIS A 122 3.89 -20.69 -8.74
N ILE A 123 3.09 -19.64 -8.78
CA ILE A 123 1.79 -19.61 -8.12
C ILE A 123 0.77 -20.35 -8.97
N THR A 124 0.03 -21.28 -8.34
CA THR A 124 -0.94 -22.16 -9.00
C THR A 124 -2.38 -21.94 -8.55
N MET A 125 -2.60 -21.03 -7.61
CA MET A 125 -3.92 -20.75 -7.04
C MET A 125 -4.18 -19.25 -6.98
N SER A 126 -5.40 -18.80 -7.24
CA SER A 126 -5.81 -17.40 -7.02
C SER A 126 -6.05 -17.11 -5.54
N GLY A 127 -5.82 -15.87 -5.11
CA GLY A 127 -6.02 -15.42 -3.74
C GLY A 127 -5.08 -14.28 -3.36
N ASN A 128 -4.98 -14.01 -2.07
CA ASN A 128 -4.04 -13.04 -1.52
C ASN A 128 -2.75 -13.76 -1.12
N TYR A 129 -1.63 -13.06 -1.26
CA TYR A 129 -0.31 -13.60 -0.96
C TYR A 129 0.50 -12.66 -0.10
N LYS A 130 1.17 -13.21 0.90
CA LYS A 130 2.23 -12.56 1.66
C LYS A 130 3.55 -13.21 1.29
N LEU A 131 4.50 -12.38 0.86
CA LEU A 131 5.87 -12.79 0.64
C LEU A 131 6.72 -12.13 1.71
N THR A 132 7.30 -12.94 2.59
CA THR A 132 8.15 -12.47 3.68
C THR A 132 9.60 -12.73 3.33
N ILE A 133 10.44 -11.71 3.48
CA ILE A 133 11.88 -11.77 3.26
C ILE A 133 12.59 -11.83 4.60
N TYR A 134 13.61 -12.68 4.67
CA TYR A 134 14.41 -12.96 5.86
C TYR A 134 15.88 -12.69 5.58
N ASP A 135 16.59 -12.17 6.58
CA ASP A 135 18.04 -12.07 6.58
C ASP A 135 18.65 -13.40 7.07
N ASP A 136 19.37 -14.06 6.18
CA ASP A 136 20.00 -15.34 6.49
C ASP A 136 21.30 -15.20 7.29
N ASN A 137 21.90 -14.01 7.25
CA ASN A 137 23.14 -13.69 7.97
C ASN A 137 22.88 -13.12 9.38
N ALA A 138 21.64 -12.83 9.76
CA ALA A 138 21.33 -12.29 11.08
C ALA A 138 21.71 -13.34 12.16
N GLU A 139 22.66 -12.96 13.04
CA GLU A 139 23.01 -13.79 14.19
C GLU A 139 21.78 -14.00 15.07
N THR A 140 21.49 -15.24 15.37
CA THR A 140 20.42 -15.62 16.29
C THR A 140 20.93 -15.39 17.74
N ASN A 141 20.98 -14.15 18.17
CA ASN A 141 21.46 -13.78 19.52
C ASN A 141 20.46 -14.05 20.64
N ASN A 142 19.53 -15.00 20.49
CA ASN A 142 18.69 -15.48 21.58
C ASN A 142 18.53 -17.00 21.54
N GLN A 143 19.58 -17.70 21.98
CA GLN A 143 19.48 -19.09 22.41
C GLN A 143 18.85 -19.16 23.82
N GLU A 144 17.60 -18.78 23.97
CA GLU A 144 16.78 -19.29 25.06
C GLU A 144 15.67 -20.16 24.48
N ASN A 145 15.78 -21.45 24.74
CA ASN A 145 14.82 -22.51 24.41
C ASN A 145 14.79 -23.10 22.98
N GLY A 146 15.91 -23.39 22.34
CA GLY A 146 15.99 -24.51 21.36
C GLY A 146 15.17 -24.39 20.05
N ALA A 147 14.37 -23.35 19.87
CA ALA A 147 13.70 -23.05 18.62
C ALA A 147 14.31 -21.75 18.08
N ALA A 148 15.00 -21.83 16.95
CA ALA A 148 15.49 -20.64 16.24
C ALA A 148 14.30 -19.68 16.03
N ASN A 149 14.36 -18.51 16.65
CA ASN A 149 13.30 -17.51 16.52
C ASN A 149 13.36 -16.93 15.09
N LYS A 150 12.67 -17.59 14.15
CA LYS A 150 12.59 -17.15 12.75
C LYS A 150 12.03 -15.73 12.61
N ASP A 151 11.27 -15.26 13.58
CA ASP A 151 10.66 -13.93 13.55
C ASP A 151 11.69 -12.79 13.74
N GLY A 152 12.81 -13.02 14.41
CA GLY A 152 13.91 -12.06 14.56
C GLY A 152 14.69 -11.77 13.25
N ARG A 153 14.53 -12.60 12.24
CA ARG A 153 15.21 -12.49 10.94
C ARG A 153 14.37 -11.84 9.84
N LYS A 154 13.09 -11.56 10.09
CA LYS A 154 12.22 -10.89 9.11
C LYS A 154 12.70 -9.47 8.87
N ILE A 155 12.87 -9.10 7.61
CA ILE A 155 13.23 -7.74 7.22
C ILE A 155 12.07 -6.97 6.59
N LEU A 156 11.22 -7.65 5.80
CA LEU A 156 10.02 -7.05 5.21
C LEU A 156 8.97 -8.12 4.87
N THR A 157 7.73 -7.68 4.67
CA THR A 157 6.64 -8.44 4.07
C THR A 157 6.02 -7.65 2.92
N ALA A 158 6.01 -8.23 1.74
CA ALA A 158 5.31 -7.74 0.56
C ALA A 158 3.96 -8.45 0.41
N CYS A 159 2.93 -7.72 0.01
CA CYS A 159 1.58 -8.25 -0.21
C CYS A 159 1.18 -8.06 -1.67
N PHE A 160 0.63 -9.08 -2.30
CA PHE A 160 0.10 -9.00 -3.66
C PHE A 160 -1.08 -9.96 -3.85
N MET A 161 -1.74 -9.88 -4.98
CA MET A 161 -2.93 -10.68 -5.25
C MET A 161 -2.84 -11.36 -6.62
N VAL A 162 -3.41 -12.56 -6.70
CA VAL A 162 -3.53 -13.31 -7.94
C VAL A 162 -5.01 -13.60 -8.19
N VAL A 163 -5.54 -13.14 -9.32
CA VAL A 163 -6.94 -13.30 -9.70
C VAL A 163 -7.09 -14.34 -10.79
N GLU A 164 -8.10 -15.20 -10.64
CA GLU A 164 -8.60 -16.09 -11.68
C GLU A 164 -10.04 -15.67 -12.03
N PRO A 165 -10.26 -14.92 -13.13
CA PRO A 165 -11.55 -14.31 -13.42
C PRO A 165 -12.61 -15.36 -13.75
N GLN A 166 -13.40 -15.75 -12.76
CA GLN A 166 -14.56 -16.66 -12.90
C GLN A 166 -15.88 -15.92 -12.71
N ALA A 167 -15.88 -14.82 -11.93
CA ALA A 167 -17.00 -13.90 -11.81
C ALA A 167 -16.83 -12.68 -12.72
N GLN A 168 -17.93 -12.18 -13.25
CA GLN A 168 -17.95 -10.92 -14.00
C GLN A 168 -18.28 -9.78 -13.04
N VAL A 169 -17.44 -8.76 -13.02
CA VAL A 169 -17.56 -7.60 -12.12
C VAL A 169 -17.72 -6.34 -12.94
N ALA A 170 -18.75 -5.55 -12.63
CA ALA A 170 -18.92 -4.19 -13.10
C ALA A 170 -18.96 -3.25 -11.89
N ILE A 171 -18.24 -2.15 -11.95
CA ILE A 171 -18.20 -1.12 -10.91
C ILE A 171 -18.28 0.25 -11.56
N GLY A 172 -18.92 1.20 -10.88
CA GLY A 172 -18.96 2.60 -11.25
C GLY A 172 -19.27 3.45 -10.02
N TYR A 173 -19.11 4.77 -10.12
CA TYR A 173 -19.46 5.67 -9.04
C TYR A 173 -20.19 6.91 -9.56
N SER A 174 -20.87 7.60 -8.65
CA SER A 174 -21.62 8.82 -8.91
C SER A 174 -21.47 9.80 -7.75
N SER A 175 -21.42 11.09 -8.05
CA SER A 175 -21.52 12.18 -7.07
C SER A 175 -22.96 12.52 -6.66
N ASN A 176 -23.94 11.91 -7.32
CA ASN A 176 -25.34 11.92 -6.87
C ASN A 176 -25.54 10.76 -5.89
N THR A 177 -25.32 11.06 -4.61
CA THR A 177 -25.34 10.06 -3.54
C THR A 177 -26.67 10.06 -2.78
N ASP A 178 -26.91 9.03 -1.98
CA ASP A 178 -28.12 8.95 -1.13
C ASP A 178 -28.06 9.86 0.12
N ILE A 179 -26.99 10.62 0.31
CA ILE A 179 -26.83 11.57 1.41
C ILE A 179 -26.64 13.01 0.96
N ASP A 180 -26.03 13.21 -0.23
CA ASP A 180 -25.89 14.53 -0.84
C ASP A 180 -25.81 14.42 -2.37
N ILE A 181 -25.96 15.55 -3.06
CA ILE A 181 -25.87 15.64 -4.52
C ILE A 181 -24.79 16.65 -4.85
N ASN A 182 -23.73 16.19 -5.52
CA ASN A 182 -22.62 17.03 -5.98
C ASN A 182 -22.02 17.91 -4.88
N LYS A 183 -21.72 17.33 -3.71
CA LYS A 183 -21.11 18.06 -2.57
C LYS A 183 -19.78 17.42 -2.15
N GLN A 184 -19.81 16.46 -1.24
CA GLN A 184 -18.62 15.96 -0.56
C GLN A 184 -18.41 14.46 -0.68
N HIS A 185 -19.38 13.73 -1.26
CA HIS A 185 -19.32 12.27 -1.31
C HIS A 185 -19.42 11.72 -2.73
N GLN A 186 -18.94 10.52 -2.87
CA GLN A 186 -19.10 9.67 -4.04
C GLN A 186 -19.67 8.32 -3.60
N GLN A 187 -20.62 7.79 -4.36
CA GLN A 187 -21.30 6.52 -4.07
C GLN A 187 -20.98 5.52 -5.16
N VAL A 188 -20.44 4.37 -4.74
CA VAL A 188 -20.11 3.27 -5.62
C VAL A 188 -21.34 2.40 -5.88
N SER A 189 -21.54 2.01 -7.13
CA SER A 189 -22.44 0.94 -7.57
C SER A 189 -21.64 -0.22 -8.11
N MET A 190 -22.10 -1.45 -7.81
CA MET A 190 -21.40 -2.67 -8.21
C MET A 190 -22.39 -3.74 -8.64
N ASN A 191 -22.02 -4.50 -9.65
CA ASN A 191 -22.76 -5.70 -10.09
C ASN A 191 -21.77 -6.86 -10.23
N VAL A 192 -22.10 -7.99 -9.64
CA VAL A 192 -21.31 -9.23 -9.70
C VAL A 192 -22.20 -10.33 -10.28
N ASN A 193 -21.83 -10.83 -11.45
CA ASN A 193 -22.43 -12.04 -12.02
C ASN A 193 -21.52 -13.23 -11.68
N TYR A 194 -22.11 -14.32 -11.19
CA TYR A 194 -21.36 -15.49 -10.71
C TYR A 194 -20.61 -16.23 -11.82
N GLY A 195 -21.00 -16.03 -13.09
CA GLY A 195 -20.39 -16.76 -14.21
C GLY A 195 -20.57 -18.27 -14.06
N ASN A 196 -19.45 -18.98 -13.96
CA ASN A 196 -19.42 -20.44 -13.81
C ASN A 196 -19.36 -20.90 -12.35
N LEU A 197 -19.38 -20.00 -11.38
CA LEU A 197 -19.32 -20.34 -9.96
C LEU A 197 -20.62 -21.00 -9.50
N ARG A 198 -20.51 -22.03 -8.67
CA ARG A 198 -21.67 -22.70 -8.06
C ARG A 198 -21.99 -22.05 -6.72
N VAL A 199 -22.76 -20.98 -6.76
CA VAL A 199 -23.17 -20.23 -5.57
C VAL A 199 -24.54 -20.70 -5.11
N THR A 200 -24.60 -21.32 -3.94
CA THR A 200 -25.85 -21.79 -3.30
C THR A 200 -26.26 -20.91 -2.12
N ASP A 201 -25.31 -20.32 -1.43
CA ASP A 201 -25.49 -19.34 -0.36
C ASP A 201 -24.50 -18.18 -0.54
N PRO A 202 -24.92 -17.11 -1.22
CA PRO A 202 -24.03 -15.97 -1.46
C PRO A 202 -23.48 -15.33 -0.19
N SER A 203 -24.24 -15.36 0.90
CA SER A 203 -23.84 -14.72 2.15
C SER A 203 -22.63 -15.39 2.83
N GLN A 204 -22.43 -16.68 2.55
CA GLN A 204 -21.30 -17.46 3.09
C GLN A 204 -20.18 -17.65 2.06
N GLN A 205 -20.54 -17.75 0.79
CA GLN A 205 -19.62 -18.14 -0.27
C GLN A 205 -18.95 -16.95 -0.99
N ILE A 206 -19.62 -15.78 -1.04
CA ILE A 206 -19.10 -14.58 -1.69
C ILE A 206 -18.68 -13.57 -0.64
N LYS A 207 -17.45 -13.07 -0.77
CA LYS A 207 -16.94 -11.94 0.01
C LYS A 207 -16.53 -10.82 -0.94
N THR A 208 -16.81 -9.61 -0.55
CA THR A 208 -16.52 -8.44 -1.38
C THR A 208 -15.68 -7.43 -0.61
N VAL A 209 -14.77 -6.77 -1.30
CA VAL A 209 -14.01 -5.63 -0.78
C VAL A 209 -14.08 -4.51 -1.80
N VAL A 210 -14.43 -3.31 -1.35
CA VAL A 210 -14.40 -2.11 -2.18
C VAL A 210 -13.38 -1.14 -1.57
N LEU A 211 -12.43 -0.71 -2.39
CA LEU A 211 -11.36 0.21 -2.00
C LEU A 211 -11.53 1.54 -2.73
N GLN A 212 -11.17 2.63 -2.09
CA GLN A 212 -10.94 3.93 -2.70
C GLN A 212 -9.43 4.20 -2.70
N ASN A 213 -8.85 4.50 -3.88
CA ASN A 213 -7.44 4.82 -4.07
C ASN A 213 -6.47 3.77 -3.46
N GLY A 214 -6.81 2.48 -3.54
CA GLY A 214 -5.99 1.40 -3.01
C GLY A 214 -5.90 1.32 -1.48
N ARG A 215 -6.63 2.15 -0.74
CA ARG A 215 -6.49 2.29 0.72
C ARG A 215 -7.27 1.21 1.49
N TRP A 216 -6.54 0.29 2.07
CA TRP A 216 -7.10 -0.83 2.83
C TRP A 216 -7.65 -0.44 4.21
N ASN A 217 -7.14 0.63 4.82
CA ASN A 217 -7.62 1.13 6.11
C ASN A 217 -9.03 1.71 6.05
N GLN A 218 -9.51 2.06 4.84
CA GLN A 218 -10.87 2.54 4.57
C GLN A 218 -11.70 1.56 3.72
N ALA A 219 -11.23 0.32 3.55
CA ALA A 219 -11.90 -0.70 2.77
C ALA A 219 -13.30 -1.00 3.30
N VAL A 220 -14.27 -1.05 2.41
CA VAL A 220 -15.63 -1.53 2.73
C VAL A 220 -15.70 -3.02 2.48
N TRP A 221 -15.89 -3.77 3.57
CA TRP A 221 -15.92 -5.22 3.56
C TRP A 221 -17.35 -5.73 3.58
N ASN A 222 -17.67 -6.66 2.66
CA ASN A 222 -18.94 -7.40 2.64
C ASN A 222 -20.17 -6.49 2.78
N ALA A 223 -20.19 -5.37 2.05
CA ALA A 223 -21.38 -4.54 1.97
C ALA A 223 -22.58 -5.42 1.60
N LYS A 224 -23.69 -5.30 2.33
CA LYS A 224 -24.88 -6.11 2.08
C LYS A 224 -25.45 -5.76 0.70
N PRO A 225 -25.62 -6.73 -0.23
CA PRO A 225 -26.22 -6.45 -1.54
C PRO A 225 -27.66 -6.01 -1.40
N ASP A 226 -28.10 -5.07 -2.25
CA ASP A 226 -29.48 -4.60 -2.32
C ASP A 226 -30.35 -5.59 -3.08
N TYR A 227 -29.76 -6.30 -4.04
CA TYR A 227 -30.46 -7.32 -4.84
C TYR A 227 -29.63 -8.60 -4.90
N ILE A 228 -30.33 -9.71 -4.68
CA ILE A 228 -29.78 -11.07 -4.77
C ILE A 228 -30.59 -11.84 -5.79
N SER A 229 -29.95 -12.45 -6.77
CA SER A 229 -30.54 -13.31 -7.77
C SER A 229 -29.81 -14.65 -7.88
N ALA A 230 -30.33 -15.58 -8.63
CA ALA A 230 -29.67 -16.84 -8.94
C ALA A 230 -28.38 -16.66 -9.74
N GLU A 231 -28.25 -15.55 -10.46
CA GLU A 231 -27.11 -15.26 -11.35
C GLU A 231 -26.06 -14.32 -10.73
N GLY A 232 -26.42 -13.60 -9.64
CA GLY A 232 -25.48 -12.63 -9.09
C GLY A 232 -26.04 -11.71 -8.01
N LEU A 233 -25.21 -10.72 -7.66
CA LEU A 233 -25.44 -9.72 -6.63
C LEU A 233 -25.34 -8.32 -7.22
N ARG A 234 -26.15 -7.37 -6.70
CA ARG A 234 -26.12 -5.97 -7.10
C ARG A 234 -26.16 -5.05 -5.89
N TRP A 235 -25.32 -4.04 -5.93
CA TRP A 235 -25.30 -2.89 -5.00
C TRP A 235 -25.65 -1.64 -5.81
N GLN A 236 -26.80 -1.06 -5.52
CA GLN A 236 -27.29 0.15 -6.16
C GLN A 236 -27.98 0.99 -5.10
N HIS A 237 -27.60 2.26 -4.97
CA HIS A 237 -28.05 3.10 -3.85
C HIS A 237 -27.68 2.53 -2.47
N ASN A 238 -26.50 1.90 -2.39
CA ASN A 238 -26.03 1.28 -1.16
C ASN A 238 -25.27 2.29 -0.30
N ARG A 239 -25.84 2.65 0.86
CA ARG A 239 -25.21 3.64 1.76
C ARG A 239 -23.91 3.17 2.39
N GLN A 240 -23.64 1.88 2.43
CA GLN A 240 -22.35 1.35 2.89
C GLN A 240 -21.21 1.63 1.91
N LEU A 241 -21.54 1.93 0.65
CA LEU A 241 -20.60 2.22 -0.42
C LEU A 241 -20.51 3.72 -0.75
N ILE A 242 -20.80 4.58 0.23
CA ILE A 242 -20.57 6.02 0.15
C ILE A 242 -19.22 6.33 0.78
N PHE A 243 -18.40 7.07 0.05
CA PHE A 243 -17.06 7.48 0.45
C PHE A 243 -16.97 9.01 0.47
N ASP A 244 -16.17 9.56 1.37
CA ASP A 244 -15.72 10.94 1.25
C ASP A 244 -14.97 11.10 -0.06
N ALA A 245 -15.30 12.12 -0.85
CA ALA A 245 -14.62 12.35 -2.13
C ALA A 245 -13.17 12.82 -1.93
N GLY A 246 -12.89 13.51 -0.80
CA GLY A 246 -11.58 14.04 -0.52
C GLY A 246 -11.14 15.12 -1.49
N ASN A 247 -9.86 15.20 -1.77
CA ASN A 247 -9.28 16.07 -2.78
C ASN A 247 -8.19 15.32 -3.56
N GLU A 248 -7.74 15.89 -4.68
CA GLU A 248 -6.61 15.35 -5.42
C GLU A 248 -5.38 15.24 -4.52
N TYR A 249 -4.64 14.16 -4.66
CA TYR A 249 -3.40 13.99 -3.93
C TYR A 249 -2.39 15.06 -4.33
N ARG A 250 -1.58 15.48 -3.40
CA ARG A 250 -0.42 16.33 -3.66
C ARG A 250 0.68 15.52 -4.30
N LYS A 251 1.63 16.18 -4.96
CA LYS A 251 2.71 15.50 -5.67
C LYS A 251 3.94 16.38 -5.80
N PHE A 252 5.09 15.74 -5.94
CA PHE A 252 6.34 16.35 -6.36
C PHE A 252 7.18 15.34 -7.14
N GLU A 253 8.17 15.84 -7.85
CA GLU A 253 9.21 15.05 -8.51
C GLU A 253 10.59 15.49 -8.03
N LEU A 254 11.40 14.54 -7.57
CA LEU A 254 12.81 14.73 -7.27
C LEU A 254 13.61 13.96 -8.32
N LEU A 255 13.91 14.60 -9.46
CA LEU A 255 14.55 13.93 -10.60
C LEU A 255 16.03 14.29 -10.75
N ASP A 256 16.41 15.49 -10.32
CA ASP A 256 17.75 16.04 -10.47
C ASP A 256 18.17 16.66 -9.14
N MET A 257 19.40 16.39 -8.69
CA MET A 257 19.92 16.95 -7.44
C MET A 257 20.53 18.34 -7.62
N ASP A 258 20.83 18.73 -8.83
CA ASP A 258 21.37 20.06 -9.16
C ASP A 258 20.28 21.08 -9.49
N HIS A 259 19.09 20.61 -9.91
CA HIS A 259 18.02 21.48 -10.37
C HIS A 259 16.67 21.06 -9.75
N PRO A 260 15.96 21.99 -9.05
CA PRO A 260 14.60 21.73 -8.59
C PRO A 260 13.66 21.36 -9.75
N THR A 261 12.91 20.27 -9.55
CA THR A 261 11.88 19.81 -10.49
C THR A 261 10.47 20.07 -9.94
N MET A 262 9.43 19.50 -10.52
CA MET A 262 8.04 19.78 -10.15
C MET A 262 7.79 19.67 -8.63
N GLY A 263 7.26 20.73 -8.02
CA GLY A 263 6.89 20.75 -6.61
C GLY A 263 8.06 20.88 -5.63
N ILE A 264 9.30 20.99 -6.10
CA ILE A 264 10.49 21.27 -5.29
C ILE A 264 10.75 22.79 -5.30
N ASP A 265 10.89 23.34 -4.10
CA ASP A 265 11.23 24.78 -3.90
C ASP A 265 12.73 24.98 -3.99
N GLU A 266 13.51 24.15 -3.27
CA GLU A 266 14.95 24.33 -3.17
C GLU A 266 15.66 22.98 -2.92
N ILE A 267 16.89 22.86 -3.43
CA ILE A 267 17.83 21.79 -3.11
C ILE A 267 19.13 22.42 -2.64
N LYS A 268 19.65 21.97 -1.49
CA LYS A 268 20.88 22.49 -0.88
C LYS A 268 21.82 21.35 -0.56
N TRP A 269 23.10 21.56 -0.79
CA TRP A 269 24.16 20.73 -0.23
C TRP A 269 24.60 21.32 1.11
N ASP A 270 24.51 20.55 2.21
CA ASP A 270 24.85 21.02 3.55
C ASP A 270 26.32 20.75 3.96
N GLY A 271 27.06 20.08 3.10
CA GLY A 271 28.46 19.66 3.31
C GLY A 271 28.61 18.14 3.46
N GLU A 272 27.52 17.43 3.71
CA GLU A 272 27.48 15.97 3.87
C GLU A 272 26.46 15.31 2.93
N GLU A 273 25.27 15.92 2.77
CA GLU A 273 24.19 15.37 1.94
C GLU A 273 23.31 16.48 1.33
N TYR A 274 22.51 16.13 0.34
CA TYR A 274 21.51 17.02 -0.24
C TYR A 274 20.31 17.16 0.69
N GLN A 275 19.85 18.39 0.90
CA GLN A 275 18.61 18.73 1.62
C GLN A 275 17.58 19.23 0.62
N VAL A 276 16.46 18.54 0.49
CA VAL A 276 15.42 18.82 -0.52
C VAL A 276 14.19 19.41 0.16
N TYR A 277 13.75 20.58 -0.28
CA TYR A 277 12.60 21.28 0.26
C TYR A 277 11.45 21.23 -0.74
N VAL A 278 10.35 20.56 -0.38
CA VAL A 278 9.10 20.59 -1.15
C VAL A 278 8.46 21.96 -0.97
N MET A 279 7.83 22.50 -2.02
CA MET A 279 7.08 23.75 -1.92
C MET A 279 6.09 23.68 -0.76
N PRO A 280 5.98 24.74 0.08
CA PRO A 280 5.06 24.73 1.21
C PRO A 280 3.61 24.50 0.76
N ASP A 281 3.00 23.48 1.34
CA ASP A 281 1.61 23.12 1.05
C ASP A 281 0.64 24.06 1.77
N THR A 282 -0.18 24.73 0.98
CA THR A 282 -1.18 25.71 1.46
C THR A 282 -2.58 25.09 1.52
N PRO A 283 -3.51 25.68 2.29
CA PRO A 283 -4.92 25.29 2.30
C PRO A 283 -5.55 25.32 0.89
N ARG A 284 -6.40 24.34 0.62
CA ARG A 284 -7.12 24.20 -0.66
C ARG A 284 -8.63 24.37 -0.48
N PRO A 285 -9.13 25.62 -0.36
CA PRO A 285 -10.54 25.90 -0.10
C PRO A 285 -11.47 25.61 -1.28
N ASN A 286 -10.91 25.51 -2.48
CA ASN A 286 -11.64 25.25 -3.72
C ASN A 286 -11.02 24.06 -4.45
N TYR A 287 -11.86 23.34 -5.20
CA TYR A 287 -11.38 22.29 -6.07
C TYR A 287 -10.59 22.87 -7.26
N VAL A 288 -9.42 22.31 -7.47
CA VAL A 288 -8.62 22.50 -8.68
C VAL A 288 -8.26 21.13 -9.19
N HIS A 289 -8.66 20.84 -10.43
CA HIS A 289 -8.29 19.57 -11.06
C HIS A 289 -6.77 19.47 -11.19
N ASP A 290 -6.21 18.40 -10.65
CA ASP A 290 -4.79 18.08 -10.77
C ASP A 290 -4.61 16.58 -10.88
N GLU A 291 -4.02 16.12 -11.97
CA GLU A 291 -3.78 14.69 -12.18
C GLU A 291 -2.70 14.21 -11.22
N SER A 292 -3.01 13.19 -10.42
CA SER A 292 -2.11 12.62 -9.43
C SER A 292 -2.11 11.09 -9.51
N ALA A 293 -1.08 10.46 -8.95
CA ALA A 293 -0.98 8.99 -8.87
C ALA A 293 -1.68 8.42 -7.61
N LYS A 294 -2.53 9.19 -6.94
CA LYS A 294 -3.38 8.77 -5.81
C LYS A 294 -2.65 8.08 -4.65
N GLY A 295 -1.43 8.54 -4.38
CA GLY A 295 -0.56 8.04 -3.32
C GLY A 295 0.58 7.15 -3.81
N SER A 296 0.55 6.69 -5.04
CA SER A 296 1.62 5.88 -5.59
C SER A 296 2.89 6.68 -5.87
N PHE A 297 4.02 6.01 -5.98
CA PHE A 297 5.32 6.60 -6.26
C PHE A 297 6.07 5.80 -7.31
N TYR A 298 7.01 6.45 -7.99
CA TYR A 298 7.84 5.84 -9.03
C TYR A 298 9.28 6.30 -8.93
N VAL A 299 10.20 5.36 -8.71
CA VAL A 299 11.64 5.64 -8.61
C VAL A 299 12.21 5.91 -9.99
N ARG A 300 12.74 7.12 -10.19
CA ARG A 300 13.45 7.53 -11.41
C ARG A 300 14.28 8.78 -11.18
N ASN A 301 15.30 8.97 -12.01
CA ASN A 301 16.04 10.23 -12.14
C ASN A 301 15.78 10.88 -13.51
N SER A 302 16.42 12.00 -13.79
CA SER A 302 16.30 12.74 -15.05
C SER A 302 16.77 11.94 -16.27
N ASP A 303 17.79 11.10 -16.11
CA ASP A 303 18.35 10.31 -17.20
C ASP A 303 17.47 9.10 -17.52
N ASN A 304 16.68 8.66 -16.52
CA ASN A 304 15.76 7.52 -16.60
C ASN A 304 16.43 6.21 -17.05
N GLU A 305 17.70 6.06 -16.69
CA GLU A 305 18.50 4.86 -16.93
C GLU A 305 18.94 4.27 -15.60
N ASP A 306 18.86 2.94 -15.48
CA ASP A 306 19.32 2.19 -14.31
C ASP A 306 18.82 2.73 -12.96
N ASN A 307 17.59 3.24 -12.94
CA ASN A 307 16.96 3.96 -11.83
C ASN A 307 17.10 3.23 -10.48
N ASN A 308 17.12 1.90 -10.51
CA ASN A 308 17.14 1.09 -9.30
C ASN A 308 18.41 1.30 -8.46
N PHE A 309 19.54 1.58 -9.09
CA PHE A 309 20.83 1.72 -8.41
C PHE A 309 21.60 3.02 -8.74
N THR A 310 21.03 3.90 -9.59
CA THR A 310 21.63 5.22 -9.87
C THR A 310 20.88 6.40 -9.21
N CYS A 311 19.66 6.16 -8.70
CA CYS A 311 18.88 7.19 -8.01
C CYS A 311 19.45 7.48 -6.62
N GLU A 312 19.66 8.77 -6.31
CA GLU A 312 20.14 9.27 -5.04
C GLU A 312 19.04 9.29 -3.97
N TYR A 313 19.42 9.14 -2.71
CA TYR A 313 18.58 9.42 -1.55
C TYR A 313 18.86 10.80 -0.98
N ALA A 314 17.81 11.47 -0.51
CA ALA A 314 17.97 12.73 0.20
C ALA A 314 16.90 12.90 1.29
N PRO A 315 17.21 13.59 2.39
CA PRO A 315 16.20 14.14 3.29
C PRO A 315 15.29 15.12 2.57
N VAL A 316 14.00 14.77 2.53
CA VAL A 316 12.94 15.59 1.90
C VAL A 316 12.13 16.26 3.00
N HIS A 317 12.10 17.59 2.99
CA HIS A 317 11.43 18.43 3.96
C HIS A 317 10.05 18.84 3.46
N PHE A 318 9.03 18.49 4.23
CA PHE A 318 7.63 18.82 3.98
C PHE A 318 7.15 19.91 4.94
N GLN A 319 6.39 20.88 4.44
CA GLN A 319 5.74 21.90 5.23
C GLN A 319 4.26 22.01 4.85
N LEU A 320 3.37 21.89 5.85
CA LEU A 320 1.92 22.08 5.67
C LEU A 320 1.46 23.30 6.48
N GLN A 321 1.01 24.33 5.80
CA GLN A 321 0.46 25.55 6.39
C GLN A 321 -1.00 25.31 6.82
N THR A 322 -1.20 25.05 8.09
CA THR A 322 -2.53 24.85 8.68
C THR A 322 -2.47 25.09 10.19
N ASN A 323 -3.60 25.46 10.78
CA ASN A 323 -3.71 25.53 12.23
C ASN A 323 -3.58 24.15 12.88
N ARG A 324 -3.21 24.14 14.16
CA ARG A 324 -3.09 22.90 14.94
C ARG A 324 -4.34 22.05 14.85
N GLN A 325 -4.18 20.78 14.49
CA GLN A 325 -5.25 19.81 14.32
C GLN A 325 -5.55 19.06 15.62
N PRO A 326 -6.78 18.54 15.83
CA PRO A 326 -7.16 17.80 17.02
C PRO A 326 -6.68 16.34 17.02
N GLY A 327 -5.42 16.10 16.65
CA GLY A 327 -4.82 14.78 16.55
C GLY A 327 -3.41 14.88 15.99
N TYR A 328 -2.81 13.74 15.70
CA TYR A 328 -1.48 13.70 15.09
C TYR A 328 -1.60 13.76 13.56
N VAL A 329 -0.88 14.68 12.95
CA VAL A 329 -0.82 14.81 11.49
C VAL A 329 0.27 13.92 10.93
N TYR A 330 -0.04 13.21 9.84
CA TYR A 330 0.87 12.30 9.17
C TYR A 330 0.87 12.53 7.66
N LEU A 331 2.04 12.36 7.06
CA LEU A 331 2.15 12.05 5.64
C LEU A 331 1.58 10.65 5.40
N ASN A 332 0.76 10.49 4.35
CA ASN A 332 0.17 9.22 3.97
C ASN A 332 0.21 9.02 2.46
N ALA A 333 0.72 7.88 2.05
CA ALA A 333 0.87 7.46 0.67
C ALA A 333 1.26 5.97 0.62
N ASP A 334 1.39 5.38 -0.56
CA ASP A 334 1.84 3.99 -0.72
C ASP A 334 3.27 3.81 -0.15
N TRP A 335 4.15 4.80 -0.35
CA TRP A 335 5.50 4.80 0.19
C TRP A 335 5.60 4.97 1.72
N THR A 336 4.50 5.27 2.40
CA THR A 336 4.40 5.22 3.86
C THR A 336 3.81 3.91 4.38
N TYR A 337 3.39 3.01 3.47
CA TYR A 337 2.81 1.68 3.76
C TYR A 337 1.60 1.73 4.70
N ASP A 338 0.82 2.82 4.66
CA ASP A 338 -0.28 3.09 5.62
C ASP A 338 0.17 3.00 7.10
N ARG A 339 1.44 3.33 7.35
CA ARG A 339 2.07 3.22 8.66
C ARG A 339 2.13 4.57 9.36
N PHE A 340 1.41 4.71 10.46
CA PHE A 340 1.43 5.89 11.30
C PHE A 340 2.60 5.82 12.31
N SER A 341 3.83 5.85 11.79
CA SER A 341 5.07 5.80 12.58
C SER A 341 5.62 7.21 12.84
N PRO A 342 6.50 7.37 13.82
CA PRO A 342 7.19 8.65 14.04
C PRO A 342 7.88 9.20 12.79
N THR A 343 8.36 8.35 11.89
CA THR A 343 9.05 8.74 10.64
C THR A 343 8.18 9.62 9.74
N TYR A 344 6.86 9.36 9.70
CA TYR A 344 5.92 10.07 8.82
C TYR A 344 5.05 11.07 9.59
N ARG A 345 5.27 11.21 10.91
CA ARG A 345 4.53 12.17 11.74
C ARG A 345 5.08 13.56 11.52
N MET A 346 4.17 14.51 11.37
CA MET A 346 4.52 15.91 11.29
C MET A 346 4.47 16.58 12.66
N GLU A 347 5.43 17.44 12.94
CA GLU A 347 5.51 18.23 14.16
C GLU A 347 5.03 19.66 13.91
N TYR A 348 4.17 20.17 14.77
CA TYR A 348 3.65 21.51 14.66
C TYR A 348 4.61 22.54 15.22
N ASN A 349 4.95 23.56 14.43
CA ASN A 349 5.78 24.68 14.83
C ASN A 349 4.91 25.91 15.11
N GLU A 350 4.91 26.38 16.34
CA GLU A 350 4.12 27.56 16.76
C GLU A 350 4.65 28.87 16.17
N ALA A 351 5.90 28.92 15.73
CA ALA A 351 6.50 30.15 15.25
C ALA A 351 6.03 30.53 13.83
N ASP A 352 5.77 29.54 13.00
CA ASP A 352 5.32 29.73 11.62
C ASP A 352 3.91 29.18 11.34
N HIS A 353 3.26 28.65 12.37
CA HIS A 353 1.91 28.08 12.29
C HIS A 353 1.77 26.99 11.22
N SER A 354 2.78 26.11 11.11
CA SER A 354 2.80 25.03 10.15
C SER A 354 3.27 23.71 10.75
N TYR A 355 2.97 22.62 10.06
CA TYR A 355 3.47 21.28 10.37
C TYR A 355 4.68 20.96 9.49
N HIS A 356 5.70 20.32 10.08
CA HIS A 356 6.93 19.94 9.42
C HIS A 356 7.21 18.46 9.58
N ALA A 357 7.77 17.84 8.54
CA ALA A 357 8.35 16.52 8.59
C ALA A 357 9.56 16.43 7.66
N THR A 358 10.51 15.56 8.00
CA THR A 358 11.63 15.23 7.12
C THR A 358 11.68 13.73 6.94
N VAL A 359 11.71 13.26 5.69
CA VAL A 359 11.72 11.86 5.34
C VAL A 359 12.83 11.59 4.33
N LEU A 360 13.65 10.57 4.57
CA LEU A 360 14.65 10.12 3.59
C LEU A 360 13.94 9.42 2.44
N LEU A 361 14.02 9.99 1.23
CA LEU A 361 13.38 9.46 0.02
C LEU A 361 14.38 9.34 -1.12
N LYS A 362 14.17 8.35 -1.97
CA LYS A 362 14.93 8.14 -3.21
C LYS A 362 14.42 9.06 -4.31
N GLN A 363 15.25 9.43 -5.28
CA GLN A 363 14.78 10.18 -6.46
C GLN A 363 13.60 9.49 -7.12
N GLY A 364 12.61 10.30 -7.52
CA GLY A 364 11.38 9.79 -8.13
C GLY A 364 10.22 10.77 -8.15
N TYR A 365 9.08 10.27 -8.64
CA TYR A 365 7.78 10.89 -8.52
C TYR A 365 7.08 10.38 -7.26
N TYR A 366 6.47 11.29 -6.51
CA TYR A 366 5.76 10.98 -5.26
C TYR A 366 4.40 11.66 -5.21
N SER A 367 3.36 10.87 -4.95
CA SER A 367 2.02 11.35 -4.65
C SER A 367 1.71 11.12 -3.18
N TYR A 368 1.04 12.08 -2.50
CA TYR A 368 0.80 12.01 -1.05
C TYR A 368 -0.40 12.85 -0.61
N GLN A 369 -0.84 12.59 0.61
CA GLN A 369 -1.88 13.36 1.31
C GLN A 369 -1.51 13.53 2.78
N TYR A 370 -2.27 14.39 3.46
CA TYR A 370 -2.14 14.59 4.91
C TYR A 370 -3.35 14.03 5.65
N LEU A 371 -3.09 13.18 6.64
CA LEU A 371 -4.13 12.59 7.47
C LEU A 371 -3.95 12.98 8.94
N VAL A 372 -5.07 13.23 9.62
CA VAL A 372 -5.14 13.32 11.07
C VAL A 372 -5.48 11.95 11.63
N LEU A 373 -4.61 11.40 12.46
CA LEU A 373 -4.89 10.22 13.27
C LEU A 373 -5.51 10.67 14.59
N LYS A 374 -6.75 10.25 14.84
CA LYS A 374 -7.49 10.54 16.05
C LYS A 374 -7.15 9.56 17.18
N ASN A 375 -7.55 9.90 18.41
CA ASN A 375 -7.31 9.07 19.59
C ASN A 375 -8.07 7.72 19.55
N ASP A 376 -9.13 7.62 18.76
CA ASP A 376 -9.89 6.38 18.56
C ASP A 376 -9.28 5.47 17.46
N GLY A 377 -8.15 5.88 16.88
CA GLY A 377 -7.46 5.18 15.79
C GLY A 377 -8.05 5.43 14.41
N SER A 378 -9.12 6.20 14.28
CA SER A 378 -9.66 6.60 12.99
C SER A 378 -8.80 7.68 12.33
N THR A 379 -8.85 7.73 11.00
CA THR A 379 -8.13 8.73 10.21
C THR A 379 -9.09 9.56 9.39
N GLN A 380 -8.74 10.82 9.17
CA GLN A 380 -9.46 11.73 8.28
C GLN A 380 -8.46 12.66 7.58
N PRO A 381 -8.77 13.19 6.40
CA PRO A 381 -7.98 14.25 5.78
C PRO A 381 -7.87 15.47 6.72
N VAL A 382 -6.74 16.20 6.62
CA VAL A 382 -6.59 17.48 7.32
C VAL A 382 -7.67 18.46 6.81
N SER A 383 -8.27 19.24 7.71
CA SER A 383 -9.42 20.10 7.39
C SER A 383 -9.17 21.12 6.28
N THR A 384 -7.92 21.50 6.06
CA THR A 384 -7.51 22.44 5.00
C THR A 384 -7.38 21.80 3.61
N GLU A 385 -7.48 20.48 3.50
CA GLU A 385 -7.42 19.78 2.21
C GLU A 385 -8.72 19.92 1.40
N GLY A 386 -9.84 20.16 2.06
CA GLY A 386 -11.16 20.20 1.42
C GLY A 386 -11.73 18.80 1.15
N ASN A 387 -12.95 18.78 0.62
CA ASN A 387 -13.66 17.54 0.27
C ASN A 387 -14.63 17.85 -0.87
N PHE A 388 -14.30 17.42 -2.10
CA PHE A 388 -14.95 17.87 -3.32
C PHE A 388 -15.40 16.71 -4.18
N PHE A 389 -16.67 16.67 -4.55
CA PHE A 389 -17.23 15.61 -5.40
C PHE A 389 -16.53 15.42 -6.76
N GLN A 390 -15.86 16.47 -7.24
CA GLN A 390 -15.12 16.47 -8.50
C GLN A 390 -13.82 15.66 -8.46
N THR A 391 -13.34 15.33 -7.25
CA THR A 391 -12.09 14.58 -7.07
C THR A 391 -12.08 13.31 -7.90
N THR A 392 -11.00 13.11 -8.65
CA THR A 392 -10.82 11.94 -9.49
C THR A 392 -10.33 10.76 -8.64
N ASN A 393 -11.25 9.98 -8.08
CA ASN A 393 -10.89 8.81 -7.30
C ASN A 393 -10.91 7.53 -8.14
N ARG A 394 -10.06 6.57 -7.77
CA ARG A 394 -10.10 5.21 -8.27
C ARG A 394 -10.83 4.31 -7.26
N TYR A 395 -11.75 3.50 -7.75
CA TYR A 395 -12.44 2.49 -6.95
C TYR A 395 -12.14 1.10 -7.48
N ASP A 396 -11.74 0.21 -6.59
CA ASP A 396 -11.42 -1.18 -6.90
C ASP A 396 -12.41 -2.10 -6.17
N ALA A 397 -13.02 -3.05 -6.89
CA ALA A 397 -13.84 -4.10 -6.33
C ALA A 397 -13.14 -5.45 -6.44
N LEU A 398 -12.97 -6.13 -5.31
CA LEU A 398 -12.40 -7.47 -5.21
C LEU A 398 -13.49 -8.46 -4.79
N ILE A 399 -13.62 -9.55 -5.51
CA ILE A 399 -14.62 -10.59 -5.29
C ILE A 399 -13.92 -11.90 -4.97
N TYR A 400 -14.17 -12.40 -3.76
CA TYR A 400 -13.67 -13.68 -3.31
C TYR A 400 -14.79 -14.70 -3.25
N TYR A 401 -14.44 -15.94 -3.55
CA TYR A 401 -15.35 -17.07 -3.50
C TYR A 401 -14.74 -18.21 -2.68
N ARG A 402 -15.57 -18.83 -1.84
CA ARG A 402 -15.28 -20.08 -1.16
C ARG A 402 -16.45 -21.03 -1.37
N GLY A 403 -16.28 -22.00 -2.26
CA GLY A 403 -17.28 -23.04 -2.51
C GLY A 403 -17.44 -24.02 -1.36
N THR A 404 -18.47 -24.84 -1.44
CA THR A 404 -18.69 -25.92 -0.48
C THR A 404 -17.54 -26.92 -0.57
N GLY A 405 -16.78 -27.09 0.53
CA GLY A 405 -15.60 -27.96 0.57
C GLY A 405 -14.28 -27.28 0.25
N ASP A 406 -14.28 -26.02 -0.18
CA ASP A 406 -13.04 -25.25 -0.37
C ASP A 406 -12.40 -24.92 0.98
N ARG A 407 -11.06 -25.00 1.02
CA ARG A 407 -10.29 -24.79 2.23
C ARG A 407 -9.89 -23.33 2.43
N THR A 408 -10.03 -22.49 1.39
CA THR A 408 -9.60 -21.08 1.40
C THR A 408 -10.47 -20.20 0.50
N ASP A 409 -10.33 -18.90 0.65
CA ASP A 409 -10.94 -17.91 -0.26
C ASP A 409 -10.12 -17.78 -1.56
N ARG A 410 -10.77 -17.83 -2.69
CA ARG A 410 -10.19 -17.62 -4.03
C ARG A 410 -10.56 -16.24 -4.53
N LEU A 411 -9.62 -15.44 -5.05
CA LEU A 411 -9.94 -14.18 -5.73
C LEU A 411 -10.42 -14.50 -7.15
N VAL A 412 -11.72 -14.36 -7.38
CA VAL A 412 -12.39 -14.79 -8.62
C VAL A 412 -12.89 -13.65 -9.50
N GLY A 413 -12.73 -12.42 -9.03
CA GLY A 413 -13.07 -11.23 -9.79
C GLY A 413 -12.42 -9.98 -9.23
N TRP A 414 -12.02 -9.09 -10.13
CA TRP A 414 -11.51 -7.76 -9.84
C TRP A 414 -11.90 -6.81 -10.97
N LYS A 415 -12.26 -5.61 -10.60
CA LYS A 415 -12.51 -4.52 -11.53
C LYS A 415 -12.22 -3.18 -10.87
N SER A 416 -11.60 -2.30 -11.62
CA SER A 416 -11.35 -0.91 -11.24
C SER A 416 -12.16 0.04 -12.13
N CYS A 417 -12.55 1.19 -11.56
CA CYS A 417 -13.09 2.35 -12.29
C CYS A 417 -12.48 3.65 -11.74
N GLN A 418 -12.37 4.63 -12.61
CA GLN A 418 -11.87 5.98 -12.31
C GLN A 418 -12.70 7.02 -13.02
#